data_1b8adab623e87973176679393ca05e5c
#
_entry.id   1b8adab623e87973176679393ca05e5c
#
_cell.length_a   1.000
_cell.length_b   1.000
_cell.length_c   1.000
_cell.angle_alpha   90.00
_cell.angle_beta   90.00
_cell.angle_gamma   90.00
#
_symmetry.space_group_name_H-M   'P 1'
#
loop_
_entity.id
_entity.type
_entity.pdbx_description
1 polymer ?
#
loop_
_entity_poly.entity_id
_entity_poly.type
_entity_poly.pdbx_seq_one_letter_code
_entity_poly.pdbx_strand_id
1 'polypeptide(L)'
;MQADEPVMKCPECKVDNAADHNYCKHCGFPLQAHAVERDLRVGSAENALERSALIVKHNPDSAQAHFNLGQAFYHLGHLDEAIGAFQRAVSLDDTLAHAHFQLAVSFYRRGRFSECSDCCRKALQYNPQSVPALYRLARSLFHLGDLAEALELFGRVVEADPGYVIASYHMGVLHERLGNVDDAIEAFTRVAAANPTDAAAHYHLGLNYKHKGMDDLAIGEFSHALQIDPSDRASEAELHSLER
;
A
#
# COMPACT_ATOMS: atom_id res chain seq x y z
N MET A 1 -37.24 24.31 11.34
CA MET A 1 -36.00 24.28 10.51
C MET A 1 -34.95 23.63 11.39
N GLN A 2 -34.69 22.33 11.20
CA GLN A 2 -33.55 21.65 11.82
C GLN A 2 -32.29 22.20 11.14
N ALA A 3 -31.39 22.76 11.94
CA ALA A 3 -30.07 23.14 11.41
C ALA A 3 -29.38 21.86 10.94
N ASP A 4 -28.92 21.83 9.69
CA ASP A 4 -28.09 20.72 9.19
C ASP A 4 -26.87 20.61 10.09
N GLU A 5 -26.75 19.47 10.78
CA GLU A 5 -25.56 19.18 11.58
C GLU A 5 -24.33 19.17 10.64
N PRO A 6 -23.23 19.82 11.05
CA PRO A 6 -22.04 19.85 10.22
C PRO A 6 -21.53 18.43 9.97
N VAL A 7 -21.32 18.09 8.70
CA VAL A 7 -20.80 16.78 8.27
C VAL A 7 -19.34 16.90 7.85
N MET A 8 -18.54 15.90 8.22
CA MET A 8 -17.14 15.78 7.85
C MET A 8 -16.92 14.57 6.93
N LYS A 9 -16.35 14.78 5.75
CA LYS A 9 -16.00 13.68 4.83
C LYS A 9 -14.70 13.02 5.27
N CYS A 10 -14.72 11.68 5.35
CA CYS A 10 -13.52 10.90 5.59
C CYS A 10 -12.54 11.05 4.40
N PRO A 11 -11.27 11.39 4.63
CA PRO A 11 -10.28 11.53 3.56
C PRO A 11 -10.00 10.21 2.83
N GLU A 12 -10.09 9.08 3.54
CA GLU A 12 -9.84 7.75 2.99
C GLU A 12 -11.03 7.24 2.15
N CYS A 13 -12.16 7.00 2.80
CA CYS A 13 -13.30 6.33 2.15
C CYS A 13 -14.40 7.29 1.64
N LYS A 14 -14.24 8.61 1.82
CA LYS A 14 -15.16 9.69 1.39
C LYS A 14 -16.56 9.65 2.02
N VAL A 15 -16.80 8.77 2.99
CA VAL A 15 -18.09 8.66 3.70
C VAL A 15 -18.28 9.86 4.62
N ASP A 16 -19.51 10.38 4.64
CA ASP A 16 -19.90 11.48 5.54
C ASP A 16 -20.05 11.00 6.98
N ASN A 17 -19.49 11.76 7.91
CA ASN A 17 -19.51 11.50 9.34
C ASN A 17 -20.00 12.75 10.05
N ALA A 18 -20.62 12.60 11.25
CA ALA A 18 -20.93 13.75 12.07
C ALA A 18 -19.63 14.46 12.51
N ALA A 19 -19.68 15.78 12.66
CA ALA A 19 -18.47 16.57 12.94
C ALA A 19 -17.83 16.30 14.31
N ASP A 20 -18.58 15.70 15.23
CA ASP A 20 -18.15 15.28 16.56
C ASP A 20 -17.52 13.87 16.58
N HIS A 21 -17.58 13.11 15.47
CA HIS A 21 -16.98 11.81 15.40
C HIS A 21 -15.45 11.90 15.40
N ASN A 22 -14.81 11.19 16.31
CA ASN A 22 -13.36 11.06 16.37
C ASN A 22 -12.80 10.16 15.24
N TYR A 23 -13.63 9.23 14.75
CA TYR A 23 -13.28 8.23 13.75
C TYR A 23 -14.36 8.10 12.68
N CYS A 24 -13.94 7.74 11.49
CA CYS A 24 -14.87 7.40 10.41
C CYS A 24 -15.67 6.15 10.79
N LYS A 25 -16.99 6.26 10.77
CA LYS A 25 -17.92 5.17 11.06
C LYS A 25 -17.81 3.98 10.09
N HIS A 26 -17.18 4.18 8.92
CA HIS A 26 -17.07 3.16 7.88
C HIS A 26 -15.71 2.46 7.86
N CYS A 27 -14.60 3.20 7.90
CA CYS A 27 -13.25 2.64 7.75
C CYS A 27 -12.38 2.77 9.01
N GLY A 28 -12.89 3.38 10.08
CA GLY A 28 -12.14 3.61 11.31
C GLY A 28 -11.05 4.69 11.21
N PHE A 29 -10.97 5.40 10.06
CA PHE A 29 -9.98 6.47 9.89
C PHE A 29 -10.21 7.60 10.91
N PRO A 30 -9.17 8.08 11.61
CA PRO A 30 -9.33 9.12 12.63
C PRO A 30 -9.64 10.47 11.97
N LEU A 31 -10.82 11.00 12.20
CA LEU A 31 -11.30 12.25 11.61
C LEU A 31 -10.72 13.48 12.30
N GLN A 32 -10.44 13.40 13.60
CA GLN A 32 -9.81 14.50 14.35
C GLN A 32 -8.28 14.56 14.17
N ALA A 33 -7.65 13.53 13.60
CA ALA A 33 -6.27 13.58 13.16
C ALA A 33 -6.01 14.68 12.10
N HIS A 34 -7.08 15.20 11.47
CA HIS A 34 -6.99 16.33 10.55
C HIS A 34 -6.34 17.60 11.13
N ALA A 35 -6.32 17.78 12.45
CA ALA A 35 -5.58 18.91 13.02
C ALA A 35 -4.07 18.70 12.86
N VAL A 36 -3.57 17.48 13.16
CA VAL A 36 -2.14 17.12 13.01
C VAL A 36 -1.78 17.01 11.53
N GLU A 37 -2.62 16.37 10.70
CA GLU A 37 -2.40 16.31 9.24
C GLU A 37 -2.48 17.67 8.56
N ARG A 38 -3.34 18.58 9.02
CA ARG A 38 -3.40 19.94 8.52
C ARG A 38 -2.13 20.73 8.88
N ASP A 39 -1.60 20.53 10.10
CA ASP A 39 -0.33 21.10 10.51
C ASP A 39 0.84 20.52 9.72
N LEU A 40 0.79 19.22 9.37
CA LEU A 40 1.77 18.57 8.48
C LEU A 40 1.70 19.08 7.02
N ARG A 41 0.53 19.58 6.57
CA ARG A 41 0.37 20.15 5.22
C ARG A 41 0.63 21.65 5.14
N VAL A 42 0.43 22.38 6.23
CA VAL A 42 0.43 23.86 6.27
C VAL A 42 1.54 24.43 7.18
N GLY A 43 2.03 23.66 8.17
CA GLY A 43 3.10 24.00 9.08
C GLY A 43 4.28 23.03 8.98
N SER A 44 5.36 23.32 9.69
CA SER A 44 6.47 22.36 9.73
C SER A 44 6.05 21.09 10.47
N ALA A 45 6.57 19.94 10.04
CA ALA A 45 6.34 18.66 10.71
C ALA A 45 6.84 18.68 12.18
N GLU A 46 7.78 19.59 12.48
CA GLU A 46 8.28 19.87 13.82
C GLU A 46 7.18 20.44 14.73
N ASN A 47 6.35 21.36 14.24
CA ASN A 47 5.22 21.92 15.01
C ASN A 47 4.19 20.83 15.35
N ALA A 48 3.94 19.89 14.41
CA ALA A 48 3.05 18.75 14.66
C ALA A 48 3.63 17.83 15.75
N LEU A 49 4.95 17.61 15.74
CA LEU A 49 5.65 16.82 16.75
C LEU A 49 5.54 17.46 18.14
N GLU A 50 5.87 18.74 18.26
CA GLU A 50 5.80 19.46 19.54
C GLU A 50 4.38 19.44 20.14
N ARG A 51 3.36 19.68 19.31
CA ARG A 51 1.95 19.63 19.75
C ARG A 51 1.53 18.23 20.19
N SER A 52 1.90 17.21 19.40
CA SER A 52 1.56 15.82 19.73
C SER A 52 2.26 15.37 21.01
N ALA A 53 3.52 15.74 21.21
CA ALA A 53 4.27 15.45 22.43
C ALA A 53 3.65 16.15 23.66
N LEU A 54 3.17 17.39 23.53
CA LEU A 54 2.48 18.10 24.59
C LEU A 54 1.15 17.42 24.95
N ILE A 55 0.39 16.96 23.95
CA ILE A 55 -0.87 16.24 24.18
C ILE A 55 -0.59 14.93 24.93
N VAL A 56 0.43 14.15 24.55
CA VAL A 56 0.82 12.92 25.26
C VAL A 56 1.24 13.22 26.69
N LYS A 57 1.96 14.34 26.93
CA LYS A 57 2.35 14.74 28.29
C LYS A 57 1.14 15.01 29.20
N HIS A 58 0.07 15.59 28.64
CA HIS A 58 -1.15 15.89 29.40
C HIS A 58 -2.11 14.70 29.48
N ASN A 59 -2.08 13.80 28.49
CA ASN A 59 -2.94 12.63 28.37
C ASN A 59 -2.13 11.37 28.05
N PRO A 60 -1.31 10.86 28.99
CA PRO A 60 -0.36 9.78 28.73
C PRO A 60 -1.03 8.42 28.43
N ASP A 61 -2.32 8.26 28.79
CA ASP A 61 -3.10 7.04 28.56
C ASP A 61 -4.05 7.17 27.35
N SER A 62 -3.91 8.21 26.55
CA SER A 62 -4.67 8.39 25.32
C SER A 62 -4.00 7.66 24.15
N ALA A 63 -4.60 6.57 23.70
CA ALA A 63 -4.15 5.83 22.51
C ALA A 63 -4.05 6.75 21.28
N GLN A 64 -5.05 7.64 21.10
CA GLN A 64 -5.06 8.60 20.01
C GLN A 64 -3.92 9.62 20.09
N ALA A 65 -3.55 10.08 21.30
CA ALA A 65 -2.42 11.00 21.47
C ALA A 65 -1.11 10.35 21.03
N HIS A 66 -0.87 9.09 21.41
CA HIS A 66 0.29 8.31 20.98
C HIS A 66 0.27 8.01 19.48
N PHE A 67 -0.90 7.74 18.90
CA PHE A 67 -1.03 7.55 17.45
C PHE A 67 -0.62 8.83 16.70
N ASN A 68 -1.13 10.00 17.11
CA ASN A 68 -0.79 11.28 16.49
C ASN A 68 0.71 11.60 16.62
N LEU A 69 1.31 11.29 17.77
CA LEU A 69 2.75 11.42 17.99
C LEU A 69 3.53 10.50 17.03
N GLY A 70 3.10 9.26 16.87
CA GLY A 70 3.69 8.32 15.92
C GLY A 70 3.63 8.80 14.48
N GLN A 71 2.50 9.41 14.07
CA GLN A 71 2.38 10.02 12.73
C GLN A 71 3.37 11.18 12.54
N ALA A 72 3.52 12.06 13.53
CA ALA A 72 4.47 13.16 13.45
C ALA A 72 5.91 12.65 13.30
N PHE A 73 6.32 11.66 14.09
CA PHE A 73 7.63 11.01 13.94
C PHE A 73 7.80 10.34 12.56
N TYR A 74 6.78 9.63 12.09
CA TYR A 74 6.81 8.96 10.79
C TYR A 74 7.05 9.94 9.63
N HIS A 75 6.37 11.10 9.63
CA HIS A 75 6.52 12.13 8.60
C HIS A 75 7.89 12.81 8.65
N LEU A 76 8.52 12.90 9.81
CA LEU A 76 9.89 13.38 9.99
C LEU A 76 10.95 12.31 9.60
N GLY A 77 10.53 11.08 9.32
CA GLY A 77 11.44 9.96 9.02
C GLY A 77 12.06 9.30 10.26
N HIS A 78 11.64 9.69 11.45
CA HIS A 78 12.05 9.10 12.73
C HIS A 78 11.31 7.79 12.96
N LEU A 79 11.67 6.76 12.20
CA LEU A 79 10.89 5.52 12.12
C LEU A 79 10.89 4.72 13.43
N ASP A 80 11.95 4.73 14.20
CA ASP A 80 12.04 3.95 15.45
C ASP A 80 11.15 4.60 16.53
N GLU A 81 11.15 5.92 16.62
CA GLU A 81 10.27 6.68 17.51
C GLU A 81 8.81 6.54 17.09
N ALA A 82 8.53 6.54 15.78
CA ALA A 82 7.19 6.29 15.27
C ALA A 82 6.69 4.90 15.67
N ILE A 83 7.52 3.86 15.50
CA ILE A 83 7.21 2.50 15.93
C ILE A 83 6.88 2.47 17.43
N GLY A 84 7.72 3.09 18.28
CA GLY A 84 7.49 3.14 19.72
C GLY A 84 6.16 3.82 20.09
N ALA A 85 5.86 4.94 19.45
CA ALA A 85 4.61 5.67 19.67
C ALA A 85 3.38 4.87 19.19
N PHE A 86 3.44 4.25 18.00
CA PHE A 86 2.34 3.39 17.52
C PHE A 86 2.16 2.13 18.38
N GLN A 87 3.26 1.51 18.86
CA GLN A 87 3.18 0.39 19.80
C GLN A 87 2.49 0.80 21.10
N ARG A 88 2.77 1.99 21.60
CA ARG A 88 2.08 2.50 22.79
C ARG A 88 0.60 2.73 22.49
N ALA A 89 0.25 3.28 21.33
CA ALA A 89 -1.15 3.48 20.93
C ALA A 89 -1.93 2.15 20.91
N VAL A 90 -1.41 1.10 20.25
CA VAL A 90 -2.09 -0.20 20.19
C VAL A 90 -2.08 -0.95 21.52
N SER A 91 -1.12 -0.67 22.42
CA SER A 91 -1.14 -1.23 23.78
C SER A 91 -2.21 -0.63 24.68
N LEU A 92 -2.61 0.63 24.39
CA LEU A 92 -3.69 1.33 25.13
C LEU A 92 -5.06 1.01 24.54
N ASP A 93 -5.13 0.82 23.23
CA ASP A 93 -6.36 0.42 22.53
C ASP A 93 -6.02 -0.51 21.36
N ASP A 94 -6.14 -1.82 21.58
CA ASP A 94 -5.85 -2.85 20.54
C ASP A 94 -6.87 -2.84 19.38
N THR A 95 -8.01 -2.18 19.54
CA THR A 95 -9.04 -2.12 18.48
C THR A 95 -8.77 -1.08 17.40
N LEU A 96 -7.72 -0.26 17.56
CA LEU A 96 -7.35 0.79 16.61
C LEU A 96 -6.73 0.21 15.33
N ALA A 97 -7.57 -0.28 14.39
CA ALA A 97 -7.13 -0.86 13.13
C ALA A 97 -6.11 0.01 12.38
N HIS A 98 -6.33 1.33 12.34
CA HIS A 98 -5.44 2.27 11.68
C HIS A 98 -4.07 2.43 12.39
N ALA A 99 -4.02 2.28 13.73
CA ALA A 99 -2.74 2.31 14.45
C ALA A 99 -1.92 1.05 14.16
N HIS A 100 -2.55 -0.13 14.12
CA HIS A 100 -1.91 -1.35 13.66
C HIS A 100 -1.39 -1.23 12.23
N PHE A 101 -2.18 -0.62 11.33
CA PHE A 101 -1.74 -0.41 9.95
C PHE A 101 -0.54 0.54 9.84
N GLN A 102 -0.53 1.67 10.56
CA GLN A 102 0.61 2.59 10.55
C GLN A 102 1.87 1.98 11.18
N LEU A 103 1.70 1.17 12.21
CA LEU A 103 2.78 0.37 12.78
C LEU A 103 3.34 -0.61 11.73
N ALA A 104 2.47 -1.31 10.99
CA ALA A 104 2.86 -2.19 9.90
C ALA A 104 3.64 -1.44 8.80
N VAL A 105 3.17 -0.26 8.38
CA VAL A 105 3.86 0.58 7.40
C VAL A 105 5.26 0.97 7.89
N SER A 106 5.40 1.31 9.17
CA SER A 106 6.68 1.67 9.78
C SER A 106 7.65 0.48 9.81
N PHE A 107 7.18 -0.70 10.19
CA PHE A 107 7.96 -1.94 10.13
C PHE A 107 8.38 -2.29 8.71
N TYR A 108 7.48 -2.15 7.73
CA TYR A 108 7.81 -2.39 6.33
C TYR A 108 8.96 -1.50 5.85
N ARG A 109 8.92 -0.19 6.17
CA ARG A 109 10.00 0.75 5.83
C ARG A 109 11.35 0.41 6.50
N ARG A 110 11.31 -0.29 7.64
CA ARG A 110 12.52 -0.81 8.33
C ARG A 110 12.96 -2.18 7.81
N GLY A 111 12.28 -2.76 6.82
CA GLY A 111 12.57 -4.10 6.32
C GLY A 111 12.15 -5.23 7.27
N ARG A 112 11.37 -4.92 8.31
CA ARG A 112 10.89 -5.88 9.32
C ARG A 112 9.57 -6.48 8.83
N PHE A 113 9.66 -7.37 7.83
CA PHE A 113 8.49 -7.89 7.12
C PHE A 113 7.63 -8.83 7.96
N SER A 114 8.23 -9.58 8.88
CA SER A 114 7.47 -10.45 9.80
C SER A 114 6.54 -9.63 10.70
N GLU A 115 7.09 -8.64 11.40
CA GLU A 115 6.31 -7.77 12.28
C GLU A 115 5.30 -6.92 11.49
N CYS A 116 5.65 -6.54 10.25
CA CYS A 116 4.69 -5.89 9.37
C CYS A 116 3.49 -6.80 9.08
N SER A 117 3.73 -8.09 8.76
CA SER A 117 2.65 -9.03 8.48
C SER A 117 1.73 -9.23 9.68
N ASP A 118 2.29 -9.37 10.88
CA ASP A 118 1.53 -9.52 12.12
C ASP A 118 0.63 -8.30 12.39
N CYS A 119 1.19 -7.10 12.24
CA CYS A 119 0.43 -5.86 12.41
C CYS A 119 -0.66 -5.68 11.34
N CYS A 120 -0.39 -6.08 10.07
CA CYS A 120 -1.41 -6.06 9.03
C CYS A 120 -2.56 -7.03 9.33
N ARG A 121 -2.25 -8.25 9.81
CA ARG A 121 -3.28 -9.22 10.22
C ARG A 121 -4.14 -8.67 11.35
N LYS A 122 -3.55 -7.99 12.33
CA LYS A 122 -4.28 -7.28 13.39
C LYS A 122 -5.17 -6.18 12.83
N ALA A 123 -4.65 -5.33 11.94
CA ALA A 123 -5.46 -4.29 11.30
C ALA A 123 -6.67 -4.88 10.54
N LEU A 124 -6.46 -6.00 9.83
CA LEU A 124 -7.50 -6.70 9.06
C LEU A 124 -8.51 -7.43 9.96
N GLN A 125 -8.15 -7.80 11.18
CA GLN A 125 -9.10 -8.35 12.16
C GLN A 125 -10.20 -7.35 12.47
N TYR A 126 -9.87 -6.06 12.57
CA TYR A 126 -10.81 -4.98 12.88
C TYR A 126 -11.38 -4.30 11.63
N ASN A 127 -10.66 -4.32 10.51
CA ASN A 127 -11.12 -3.81 9.23
C ASN A 127 -10.78 -4.79 8.09
N PRO A 128 -11.57 -5.87 7.88
CA PRO A 128 -11.27 -6.94 6.94
C PRO A 128 -11.21 -6.53 5.46
N GLN A 129 -11.81 -5.39 5.11
CA GLN A 129 -11.88 -4.86 3.74
C GLN A 129 -10.88 -3.74 3.47
N SER A 130 -9.91 -3.55 4.34
CA SER A 130 -8.88 -2.52 4.14
C SER A 130 -7.93 -2.90 3.00
N VAL A 131 -8.19 -2.38 1.81
CA VAL A 131 -7.34 -2.59 0.62
C VAL A 131 -5.87 -2.24 0.90
N PRO A 132 -5.52 -1.10 1.56
CA PRO A 132 -4.13 -0.81 1.90
C PRO A 132 -3.49 -1.85 2.83
N ALA A 133 -4.24 -2.39 3.79
CA ALA A 133 -3.73 -3.40 4.71
C ALA A 133 -3.55 -4.77 4.02
N LEU A 134 -4.51 -5.17 3.17
CA LEU A 134 -4.38 -6.38 2.33
C LEU A 134 -3.15 -6.30 1.43
N TYR A 135 -2.98 -5.19 0.72
CA TYR A 135 -1.83 -4.97 -0.16
C TYR A 135 -0.50 -4.98 0.61
N ARG A 136 -0.45 -4.32 1.78
CA ARG A 136 0.76 -4.29 2.60
C ARG A 136 1.13 -5.68 3.14
N LEU A 137 0.12 -6.46 3.57
CA LEU A 137 0.31 -7.84 4.00
C LEU A 137 0.86 -8.69 2.86
N ALA A 138 0.23 -8.64 1.68
CA ALA A 138 0.67 -9.37 0.48
C ALA A 138 2.13 -9.06 0.12
N ARG A 139 2.52 -7.78 0.15
CA ARG A 139 3.91 -7.38 -0.10
C ARG A 139 4.89 -7.89 0.95
N SER A 140 4.49 -7.91 2.22
CA SER A 140 5.36 -8.43 3.29
C SER A 140 5.57 -9.93 3.12
N LEU A 141 4.51 -10.68 2.82
CA LEU A 141 4.57 -12.12 2.56
C LEU A 141 5.41 -12.44 1.31
N PHE A 142 5.31 -11.62 0.27
CA PHE A 142 6.18 -11.73 -0.90
C PHE A 142 7.67 -11.65 -0.52
N HIS A 143 8.05 -10.72 0.35
CA HIS A 143 9.43 -10.61 0.85
C HIS A 143 9.84 -11.76 1.78
N LEU A 144 8.89 -12.35 2.49
CA LEU A 144 9.12 -13.51 3.36
C LEU A 144 9.18 -14.83 2.57
N GLY A 145 8.75 -14.84 1.31
CA GLY A 145 8.73 -16.03 0.46
C GLY A 145 7.41 -16.80 0.52
N ASP A 146 6.42 -16.31 1.25
CA ASP A 146 5.08 -16.91 1.35
C ASP A 146 4.23 -16.55 0.12
N LEU A 147 4.68 -17.03 -1.05
CA LEU A 147 4.19 -16.59 -2.35
C LEU A 147 2.72 -16.94 -2.60
N ALA A 148 2.27 -18.10 -2.11
CA ALA A 148 0.88 -18.55 -2.30
C ALA A 148 -0.11 -17.63 -1.57
N GLU A 149 0.14 -17.32 -0.29
CA GLU A 149 -0.72 -16.41 0.48
C GLU A 149 -0.63 -14.98 -0.06
N ALA A 150 0.57 -14.55 -0.49
CA ALA A 150 0.73 -13.23 -1.12
C ALA A 150 -0.13 -13.10 -2.39
N LEU A 151 -0.16 -14.15 -3.23
CA LEU A 151 -0.96 -14.17 -4.46
C LEU A 151 -2.46 -14.09 -4.16
N GLU A 152 -2.96 -14.86 -3.18
CA GLU A 152 -4.36 -14.81 -2.74
C GLU A 152 -4.74 -13.38 -2.28
N LEU A 153 -3.88 -12.75 -1.48
CA LEU A 153 -4.14 -11.42 -0.95
C LEU A 153 -4.10 -10.33 -2.04
N PHE A 154 -3.18 -10.42 -3.01
CA PHE A 154 -3.21 -9.52 -4.16
C PHE A 154 -4.48 -9.72 -4.99
N GLY A 155 -4.97 -10.95 -5.16
CA GLY A 155 -6.27 -11.25 -5.79
C GLY A 155 -7.40 -10.52 -5.08
N ARG A 156 -7.48 -10.62 -3.75
CA ARG A 156 -8.47 -9.88 -2.94
C ARG A 156 -8.35 -8.35 -3.08
N VAL A 157 -7.14 -7.82 -3.25
CA VAL A 157 -6.93 -6.38 -3.53
C VAL A 157 -7.56 -6.01 -4.87
N VAL A 158 -7.31 -6.79 -5.92
CA VAL A 158 -7.84 -6.55 -7.28
C VAL A 158 -9.36 -6.71 -7.33
N GLU A 159 -9.92 -7.67 -6.59
CA GLU A 159 -11.37 -7.84 -6.46
C GLU A 159 -12.03 -6.66 -5.75
N ALA A 160 -11.42 -6.14 -4.69
CA ALA A 160 -11.95 -5.02 -3.92
C ALA A 160 -11.76 -3.66 -4.64
N ASP A 161 -10.67 -3.51 -5.39
CA ASP A 161 -10.35 -2.31 -6.18
C ASP A 161 -9.66 -2.72 -7.50
N PRO A 162 -10.45 -2.93 -8.58
CA PRO A 162 -9.88 -3.26 -9.89
C PRO A 162 -8.94 -2.18 -10.46
N GLY A 163 -9.03 -0.95 -9.96
CA GLY A 163 -8.14 0.16 -10.32
C GLY A 163 -6.76 0.09 -9.63
N TYR A 164 -6.55 -0.86 -8.72
CA TYR A 164 -5.28 -1.01 -8.00
C TYR A 164 -4.25 -1.78 -8.85
N VAL A 165 -3.88 -1.18 -9.99
CA VAL A 165 -3.08 -1.79 -11.08
C VAL A 165 -1.76 -2.40 -10.57
N ILE A 166 -1.13 -1.77 -9.57
CA ILE A 166 0.13 -2.28 -9.00
C ILE A 166 -0.03 -3.66 -8.33
N ALA A 167 -1.23 -4.03 -7.87
CA ALA A 167 -1.48 -5.37 -7.36
C ALA A 167 -1.46 -6.41 -8.50
N SER A 168 -2.06 -6.08 -9.64
CA SER A 168 -1.99 -6.94 -10.85
C SER A 168 -0.54 -7.13 -11.32
N TYR A 169 0.29 -6.09 -11.26
CA TYR A 169 1.73 -6.23 -11.56
C TYR A 169 2.42 -7.24 -10.63
N HIS A 170 2.19 -7.13 -9.31
CA HIS A 170 2.77 -8.10 -8.37
C HIS A 170 2.22 -9.51 -8.56
N MET A 171 0.95 -9.67 -8.95
CA MET A 171 0.39 -10.97 -9.31
C MET A 171 1.13 -11.56 -10.51
N GLY A 172 1.37 -10.77 -11.56
CA GLY A 172 2.15 -11.20 -12.73
C GLY A 172 3.54 -11.72 -12.34
N VAL A 173 4.28 -10.95 -11.53
CA VAL A 173 5.61 -11.35 -11.03
C VAL A 173 5.55 -12.62 -10.18
N LEU A 174 4.48 -12.80 -9.37
CA LEU A 174 4.29 -14.02 -8.59
C LEU A 174 4.01 -15.23 -9.49
N HIS A 175 3.14 -15.09 -10.49
CA HIS A 175 2.83 -16.13 -11.46
C HIS A 175 4.08 -16.54 -12.26
N GLU A 176 4.94 -15.61 -12.68
CA GLU A 176 6.23 -15.91 -13.28
C GLU A 176 7.11 -16.78 -12.35
N ARG A 177 7.25 -16.38 -11.07
CA ARG A 177 8.03 -17.15 -10.10
C ARG A 177 7.48 -18.54 -9.83
N LEU A 178 6.18 -18.74 -9.97
CA LEU A 178 5.49 -20.01 -9.81
C LEU A 178 5.43 -20.83 -11.09
N GLY A 179 5.88 -20.28 -12.24
CA GLY A 179 5.84 -20.92 -13.55
C GLY A 179 4.45 -20.93 -14.20
N ASN A 180 3.52 -20.14 -13.71
CA ASN A 180 2.15 -20.00 -14.22
C ASN A 180 2.11 -18.96 -15.34
N VAL A 181 2.65 -19.30 -16.51
CA VAL A 181 2.90 -18.34 -17.58
C VAL A 181 1.62 -17.69 -18.13
N ASP A 182 0.53 -18.46 -18.26
CA ASP A 182 -0.74 -17.92 -18.77
C ASP A 182 -1.36 -16.89 -17.83
N ASP A 183 -1.34 -17.17 -16.52
CA ASP A 183 -1.83 -16.26 -15.49
C ASP A 183 -0.94 -14.99 -15.40
N ALA A 184 0.38 -15.14 -15.63
CA ALA A 184 1.29 -14.01 -15.70
C ALA A 184 0.95 -13.08 -16.88
N ILE A 185 0.71 -13.65 -18.08
CA ILE A 185 0.28 -12.90 -19.27
C ILE A 185 -1.02 -12.16 -18.97
N GLU A 186 -2.02 -12.81 -18.37
CA GLU A 186 -3.29 -12.16 -18.04
C GLU A 186 -3.09 -10.98 -17.08
N ALA A 187 -2.26 -11.16 -16.05
CA ALA A 187 -1.99 -10.12 -15.06
C ALA A 187 -1.27 -8.92 -15.69
N PHE A 188 -0.21 -9.14 -16.48
CA PHE A 188 0.51 -8.04 -17.13
C PHE A 188 -0.30 -7.39 -18.26
N THR A 189 -1.17 -8.13 -18.96
CA THR A 189 -2.11 -7.54 -19.93
C THR A 189 -3.05 -6.55 -19.25
N ARG A 190 -3.54 -6.85 -18.05
CA ARG A 190 -4.33 -5.87 -17.26
C ARG A 190 -3.53 -4.62 -16.93
N VAL A 191 -2.23 -4.77 -16.59
CA VAL A 191 -1.35 -3.62 -16.31
C VAL A 191 -1.17 -2.77 -17.57
N ALA A 192 -0.81 -3.39 -18.70
CA ALA A 192 -0.61 -2.69 -19.97
C ALA A 192 -1.91 -2.02 -20.47
N ALA A 193 -3.07 -2.64 -20.28
CA ALA A 193 -4.36 -2.04 -20.62
C ALA A 193 -4.70 -0.80 -19.77
N ALA A 194 -4.33 -0.82 -18.49
CA ALA A 194 -4.55 0.31 -17.58
C ALA A 194 -3.51 1.43 -17.77
N ASN A 195 -2.29 1.06 -18.11
CA ASN A 195 -1.18 1.99 -18.40
C ASN A 195 -0.41 1.52 -19.66
N PRO A 196 -0.85 1.94 -20.86
CA PRO A 196 -0.19 1.54 -22.11
C PRO A 196 1.26 2.03 -22.26
N THR A 197 1.72 2.91 -21.40
CA THR A 197 3.09 3.42 -21.38
C THR A 197 3.95 2.80 -20.28
N ASP A 198 3.54 1.67 -19.72
CA ASP A 198 4.32 0.91 -18.74
C ASP A 198 5.29 -0.05 -19.45
N ALA A 199 6.51 0.42 -19.69
CA ALA A 199 7.56 -0.38 -20.35
C ALA A 199 7.83 -1.70 -19.63
N ALA A 200 7.74 -1.74 -18.30
CA ALA A 200 7.96 -2.94 -17.50
C ALA A 200 6.88 -4.01 -17.78
N ALA A 201 5.61 -3.60 -17.90
CA ALA A 201 4.54 -4.54 -18.24
C ALA A 201 4.75 -5.17 -19.62
N HIS A 202 5.13 -4.38 -20.61
CA HIS A 202 5.45 -4.88 -21.98
C HIS A 202 6.69 -5.79 -21.97
N TYR A 203 7.74 -5.45 -21.22
CA TYR A 203 8.90 -6.32 -21.05
C TYR A 203 8.50 -7.69 -20.47
N HIS A 204 7.72 -7.72 -19.40
CA HIS A 204 7.26 -8.98 -18.80
C HIS A 204 6.33 -9.77 -19.72
N LEU A 205 5.45 -9.11 -20.50
CA LEU A 205 4.65 -9.79 -21.53
C LEU A 205 5.56 -10.45 -22.57
N GLY A 206 6.57 -9.73 -23.05
CA GLY A 206 7.56 -10.27 -23.98
C GLY A 206 8.28 -11.51 -23.44
N LEU A 207 8.73 -11.49 -22.17
CA LEU A 207 9.35 -12.64 -21.51
C LEU A 207 8.42 -13.85 -21.46
N ASN A 208 7.16 -13.65 -21.10
CA ASN A 208 6.17 -14.72 -20.99
C ASN A 208 5.79 -15.30 -22.35
N TYR A 209 5.63 -14.47 -23.39
CA TYR A 209 5.43 -14.94 -24.76
C TYR A 209 6.64 -15.71 -25.31
N LYS A 210 7.85 -15.24 -25.06
CA LYS A 210 9.09 -15.95 -25.40
C LYS A 210 9.14 -17.33 -24.72
N HIS A 211 8.78 -17.38 -23.43
CA HIS A 211 8.74 -18.64 -22.68
C HIS A 211 7.73 -19.65 -23.29
N LYS A 212 6.65 -19.17 -23.94
CA LYS A 212 5.69 -19.99 -24.66
C LYS A 212 6.11 -20.34 -26.09
N GLY A 213 7.25 -19.84 -26.58
CA GLY A 213 7.68 -19.98 -27.96
C GLY A 213 6.84 -19.16 -28.95
N MET A 214 6.21 -18.10 -28.47
CA MET A 214 5.42 -17.17 -29.30
C MET A 214 6.28 -15.96 -29.69
N ASP A 215 7.34 -16.24 -30.45
CA ASP A 215 8.42 -15.28 -30.72
C ASP A 215 7.95 -14.00 -31.39
N ASP A 216 6.99 -14.07 -32.33
CA ASP A 216 6.43 -12.87 -32.98
C ASP A 216 5.75 -11.93 -31.97
N LEU A 217 5.01 -12.48 -31.00
CA LEU A 217 4.39 -11.68 -29.95
C LEU A 217 5.43 -11.12 -28.99
N ALA A 218 6.45 -11.91 -28.63
CA ALA A 218 7.53 -11.46 -27.77
C ALA A 218 8.30 -10.28 -28.39
N ILE A 219 8.63 -10.38 -29.71
CA ILE A 219 9.28 -9.30 -30.47
C ILE A 219 8.41 -8.03 -30.45
N GLY A 220 7.10 -8.17 -30.65
CA GLY A 220 6.17 -7.05 -30.60
C GLY A 220 6.20 -6.33 -29.24
N GLU A 221 6.14 -7.08 -28.15
CA GLU A 221 6.12 -6.53 -26.80
C GLU A 221 7.46 -5.89 -26.40
N PHE A 222 8.62 -6.52 -26.70
CA PHE A 222 9.93 -5.92 -26.45
C PHE A 222 10.15 -4.65 -27.29
N SER A 223 9.69 -4.64 -28.56
CA SER A 223 9.76 -3.46 -29.40
C SER A 223 8.91 -2.32 -28.82
N HIS A 224 7.75 -2.64 -28.27
CA HIS A 224 6.88 -1.65 -27.62
C HIS A 224 7.54 -1.10 -26.35
N ALA A 225 8.13 -1.95 -25.50
CA ALA A 225 8.89 -1.52 -24.33
C ALA A 225 10.00 -0.53 -24.70
N LEU A 226 10.76 -0.82 -25.79
CA LEU A 226 11.83 0.07 -26.29
C LEU A 226 11.30 1.37 -26.92
N GLN A 227 10.09 1.39 -27.48
CA GLN A 227 9.46 2.63 -27.93
C GLN A 227 9.12 3.55 -26.75
N ILE A 228 8.74 2.98 -25.60
CA ILE A 228 8.44 3.72 -24.36
C ILE A 228 9.74 4.14 -23.67
N ASP A 229 10.67 3.21 -23.46
CA ASP A 229 11.99 3.48 -22.89
C ASP A 229 13.11 2.97 -23.82
N PRO A 230 13.66 3.84 -24.69
CA PRO A 230 14.76 3.47 -25.59
C PRO A 230 16.06 3.08 -24.87
N SER A 231 16.17 3.30 -23.57
CA SER A 231 17.34 2.96 -22.76
C SER A 231 17.23 1.61 -22.06
N ASP A 232 16.12 0.89 -22.23
CA ASP A 232 15.89 -0.44 -21.63
C ASP A 232 16.75 -1.51 -22.28
N ARG A 233 17.94 -1.72 -21.69
CA ARG A 233 18.89 -2.73 -22.14
C ARG A 233 18.37 -4.16 -22.01
N ALA A 234 17.42 -4.42 -21.14
CA ALA A 234 16.88 -5.76 -20.95
C ALA A 234 16.01 -6.14 -22.16
N SER A 235 15.07 -5.27 -22.54
CA SER A 235 14.26 -5.47 -23.76
C SER A 235 15.13 -5.53 -25.04
N GLU A 236 16.17 -4.69 -25.14
CA GLU A 236 17.11 -4.71 -26.28
C GLU A 236 17.84 -6.07 -26.40
N ALA A 237 18.33 -6.60 -25.27
CA ALA A 237 19.03 -7.87 -25.24
C ALA A 237 18.11 -9.05 -25.62
N GLU A 238 16.88 -9.04 -25.12
CA GLU A 238 15.89 -10.07 -25.42
C GLU A 238 15.48 -10.04 -26.90
N LEU A 239 15.23 -8.85 -27.45
CA LEU A 239 14.92 -8.68 -28.88
C LEU A 239 16.04 -9.22 -29.76
N HIS A 240 17.29 -8.83 -29.53
CA HIS A 240 18.45 -9.34 -30.27
C HIS A 240 18.62 -10.87 -30.19
N SER A 241 18.15 -11.50 -29.10
CA SER A 241 18.21 -12.95 -28.93
C SER A 241 17.21 -13.69 -29.80
N LEU A 242 16.10 -13.04 -30.17
CA LEU A 242 15.01 -13.61 -30.99
C LEU A 242 15.22 -13.37 -32.49
N GLU A 243 16.04 -12.39 -32.87
CA GLU A 243 16.35 -12.07 -34.29
C GLU A 243 17.48 -12.93 -34.86
N ARG A 244 18.08 -13.83 -34.08
CA ARG A 244 19.18 -14.73 -34.53
C ARG A 244 18.68 -16.11 -34.89
#